data_27e61b45f25609ca22abd508276079f0
#
_entry.id   27e61b45f25609ca22abd508276079f0
#
_cell.length_a   1.000
_cell.length_b   1.000
_cell.length_c   1.000
_cell.angle_alpha   90.00
_cell.angle_beta   90.00
_cell.angle_gamma   90.00
#
_symmetry.space_group_name_H-M   'P 1'
#
loop_
_entity.id
_entity.type
_entity.pdbx_description
1 polymer ?
#
loop_
_entity_poly.entity_id
_entity_poly.type
_entity_poly.pdbx_seq_one_letter_code
_entity_poly.pdbx_strand_id
1 'polypeptide(L)'
;VFKVYPSNTFQSHYSMATGLHPDHHGVVNNAFFDKMQGRQLSVFDAEDVKTPGFWGGEPIWNTVERQGLTANIFMWPGSDVPVNGRQATVWTRYSPKPSYYERADWVIDALTRPEAEIPELVMWYFEQPDAAMHTYGPESPEAVAQAERIDSVLRYFFREVRRSPVFDRINFIVTADHGMAGLSPERYLNLYGVLDSTQIVRT
;
A
#
# COMPACT_ATOMS: atom_id res chain seq x y z
N VAL A 1 -8.34 -14.97 -2.79
CA VAL A 1 -7.76 -13.70 -3.19
C VAL A 1 -6.66 -14.00 -4.19
N PHE A 2 -6.79 -13.54 -5.43
CA PHE A 2 -5.73 -13.64 -6.42
C PHE A 2 -4.68 -12.58 -6.10
N LYS A 3 -3.44 -12.99 -5.92
CA LYS A 3 -2.32 -12.09 -5.67
C LYS A 3 -1.65 -11.76 -7.00
N VAL A 4 -1.15 -10.55 -7.10
CA VAL A 4 -0.31 -10.15 -8.24
C VAL A 4 1.11 -10.67 -8.05
N TYR A 5 1.87 -10.73 -9.13
CA TYR A 5 3.28 -11.08 -9.09
C TYR A 5 4.09 -9.89 -9.66
N PRO A 6 5.16 -9.50 -8.98
CA PRO A 6 5.62 -9.94 -7.65
C PRO A 6 4.68 -9.47 -6.53
N SER A 7 4.58 -10.28 -5.45
CA SER A 7 3.69 -10.04 -4.33
C SER A 7 4.33 -9.17 -3.24
N ASN A 8 4.97 -8.08 -3.62
CA ASN A 8 5.55 -7.11 -2.71
C ASN A 8 4.54 -6.01 -2.38
N THR A 9 4.78 -5.28 -1.30
CA THR A 9 3.87 -4.27 -0.76
C THR A 9 3.46 -3.21 -1.79
N PHE A 10 4.40 -2.56 -2.48
CA PHE A 10 4.09 -1.49 -3.42
C PHE A 10 3.30 -1.99 -4.63
N GLN A 11 3.75 -3.10 -5.24
CA GLN A 11 3.10 -3.71 -6.40
C GLN A 11 1.67 -4.11 -6.08
N SER A 12 1.47 -4.79 -4.96
CA SER A 12 0.15 -5.28 -4.55
C SER A 12 -0.81 -4.14 -4.22
N HIS A 13 -0.36 -3.14 -3.42
CA HIS A 13 -1.19 -1.99 -3.07
C HIS A 13 -1.55 -1.15 -4.29
N TYR A 14 -0.60 -0.93 -5.20
CA TYR A 14 -0.87 -0.15 -6.39
C TYR A 14 -1.73 -0.90 -7.40
N SER A 15 -1.59 -2.23 -7.49
CA SER A 15 -2.52 -3.07 -8.24
C SER A 15 -3.95 -3.01 -7.68
N MET A 16 -4.12 -3.03 -6.35
CA MET A 16 -5.44 -2.86 -5.73
C MET A 16 -6.05 -1.48 -6.05
N ALA A 17 -5.21 -0.43 -6.09
CA ALA A 17 -5.66 0.92 -6.36
C ALA A 17 -5.99 1.18 -7.83
N THR A 18 -5.37 0.47 -8.77
CA THR A 18 -5.53 0.70 -10.21
C THR A 18 -6.37 -0.37 -10.91
N GLY A 19 -6.52 -1.55 -10.30
CA GLY A 19 -7.08 -2.72 -10.97
C GLY A 19 -6.16 -3.33 -12.04
N LEU A 20 -4.91 -2.87 -12.13
CA LEU A 20 -3.93 -3.32 -13.13
C LEU A 20 -2.91 -4.28 -12.51
N HIS A 21 -2.36 -5.16 -13.33
CA HIS A 21 -1.18 -5.95 -12.97
C HIS A 21 0.10 -5.10 -13.04
N PRO A 22 1.19 -5.49 -12.34
CA PRO A 22 2.44 -4.74 -12.28
C PRO A 22 3.06 -4.40 -13.64
N ASP A 23 2.97 -5.27 -14.62
CA ASP A 23 3.43 -5.07 -16.00
C ASP A 23 2.62 -3.99 -16.76
N HIS A 24 1.38 -3.71 -16.32
CA HIS A 24 0.54 -2.69 -16.91
C HIS A 24 0.64 -1.34 -16.17
N HIS A 25 0.83 -1.34 -14.85
CA HIS A 25 1.02 -0.07 -14.12
C HIS A 25 2.48 0.34 -13.95
N GLY A 26 3.44 -0.50 -14.37
CA GLY A 26 4.86 -0.17 -14.47
C GLY A 26 5.70 -0.38 -13.20
N VAL A 27 5.09 -0.48 -12.03
CA VAL A 27 5.82 -0.72 -10.76
C VAL A 27 6.03 -2.23 -10.63
N VAL A 28 7.08 -2.74 -11.25
CA VAL A 28 7.32 -4.19 -11.40
C VAL A 28 8.16 -4.79 -10.28
N ASN A 29 8.86 -3.97 -9.49
CA ASN A 29 9.61 -4.39 -8.31
C ASN A 29 9.87 -3.18 -7.39
N ASN A 30 10.40 -3.40 -6.19
CA ASN A 30 10.83 -2.32 -5.29
C ASN A 30 11.99 -1.50 -5.87
N ALA A 31 12.87 -2.15 -6.63
CA ALA A 31 13.86 -1.52 -7.49
C ALA A 31 13.87 -2.23 -8.85
N PHE A 32 13.88 -1.47 -9.94
CA PHE A 32 13.82 -2.01 -11.29
C PHE A 32 14.53 -1.08 -12.27
N PHE A 33 15.03 -1.65 -13.39
CA PHE A 33 15.62 -0.87 -14.44
C PHE A 33 14.54 -0.33 -15.37
N ASP A 34 14.46 0.99 -15.48
CA ASP A 34 13.57 1.65 -16.41
C ASP A 34 14.30 1.89 -17.74
N LYS A 35 13.82 1.23 -18.80
CA LYS A 35 14.42 1.33 -20.14
C LYS A 35 14.25 2.72 -20.77
N MET A 36 13.19 3.44 -20.42
CA MET A 36 12.94 4.78 -20.95
C MET A 36 13.87 5.81 -20.32
N GLN A 37 14.14 5.66 -19.01
CA GLN A 37 15.06 6.51 -18.25
C GLN A 37 16.54 6.05 -18.39
N GLY A 38 16.77 4.81 -18.82
CA GLY A 38 18.11 4.24 -18.95
C GLY A 38 18.82 4.04 -17.61
N ARG A 39 18.09 3.96 -16.48
CA ARG A 39 18.64 3.82 -15.13
C ARG A 39 17.73 3.00 -14.21
N GLN A 40 18.30 2.58 -13.10
CA GLN A 40 17.52 1.94 -12.04
C GLN A 40 16.66 2.99 -11.32
N LEU A 41 15.43 2.61 -11.00
CA LEU A 41 14.47 3.36 -10.19
C LEU A 41 14.10 2.55 -8.95
N SER A 42 13.74 3.24 -7.85
CA SER A 42 13.35 2.60 -6.60
C SER A 42 12.10 3.26 -6.00
N VAL A 43 11.16 2.46 -5.50
CA VAL A 43 9.99 2.93 -4.75
C VAL A 43 10.37 3.60 -3.42
N PHE A 44 11.60 3.39 -2.94
CA PHE A 44 12.11 3.98 -1.71
C PHE A 44 12.85 5.30 -1.92
N ASP A 45 13.13 5.67 -3.17
CA ASP A 45 13.78 6.94 -3.49
C ASP A 45 12.72 8.03 -3.77
N ALA A 46 12.82 9.14 -3.03
CA ALA A 46 11.85 10.22 -3.10
C ALA A 46 11.86 10.99 -4.44
N GLU A 47 12.94 10.95 -5.18
CA GLU A 47 13.03 11.58 -6.50
C GLU A 47 12.63 10.61 -7.61
N ASP A 48 12.97 9.33 -7.46
CA ASP A 48 12.59 8.31 -8.42
C ASP A 48 11.07 8.19 -8.55
N VAL A 49 10.35 8.15 -7.43
CA VAL A 49 8.88 8.04 -7.43
C VAL A 49 8.15 9.23 -8.05
N LYS A 50 8.84 10.37 -8.25
CA LYS A 50 8.33 11.56 -8.94
C LYS A 50 8.62 11.54 -10.44
N THR A 51 9.40 10.57 -10.91
CA THR A 51 9.74 10.45 -12.34
C THR A 51 8.46 10.28 -13.17
N PRO A 52 8.26 11.08 -14.22
CA PRO A 52 7.10 10.92 -15.08
C PRO A 52 6.96 9.49 -15.61
N GLY A 53 5.78 8.90 -15.45
CA GLY A 53 5.50 7.54 -15.87
C GLY A 53 5.91 6.45 -14.88
N PHE A 54 6.51 6.79 -13.72
CA PHE A 54 6.82 5.82 -12.67
C PHE A 54 5.55 5.08 -12.20
N TRP A 55 4.48 5.83 -11.95
CA TRP A 55 3.17 5.32 -11.58
C TRP A 55 2.25 5.35 -12.81
N GLY A 56 2.05 4.22 -13.44
CA GLY A 56 1.16 4.09 -14.59
C GLY A 56 -0.28 3.78 -14.20
N GLY A 57 -1.18 3.89 -15.17
CA GLY A 57 -2.62 3.68 -14.94
C GLY A 57 -3.29 4.86 -14.22
N GLU A 58 -4.52 4.66 -13.77
CA GLU A 58 -5.30 5.64 -12.99
C GLU A 58 -5.68 5.00 -11.65
N PRO A 59 -5.11 5.43 -10.52
CA PRO A 59 -5.52 4.93 -9.22
C PRO A 59 -6.93 5.42 -8.86
N ILE A 60 -7.64 4.63 -8.06
CA ILE A 60 -9.05 4.87 -7.72
C ILE A 60 -9.30 6.25 -7.10
N TRP A 61 -8.36 6.79 -6.33
CA TRP A 61 -8.49 8.15 -5.78
C TRP A 61 -8.51 9.21 -6.89
N ASN A 62 -7.74 9.04 -7.96
CA ASN A 62 -7.81 9.95 -9.11
C ASN A 62 -9.15 9.84 -9.84
N THR A 63 -9.72 8.63 -9.94
CA THR A 63 -11.05 8.41 -10.51
C THR A 63 -12.13 9.11 -9.70
N VAL A 64 -12.07 9.05 -8.37
CA VAL A 64 -12.96 9.76 -7.44
C VAL A 64 -12.86 11.27 -7.65
N GLU A 65 -11.65 11.83 -7.57
CA GLU A 65 -11.40 13.26 -7.74
C GLU A 65 -11.81 13.77 -9.14
N ARG A 66 -11.62 12.96 -10.18
CA ARG A 66 -12.05 13.31 -11.55
C ARG A 66 -13.56 13.42 -11.68
N GLN A 67 -14.31 12.74 -10.85
CA GLN A 67 -15.77 12.82 -10.80
C GLN A 67 -16.29 13.98 -9.93
N GLY A 68 -15.42 14.82 -9.38
CA GLY A 68 -15.78 15.91 -8.49
C GLY A 68 -16.12 15.47 -7.06
N LEU A 69 -15.72 14.25 -6.70
CA LEU A 69 -15.84 13.68 -5.36
C LEU A 69 -14.51 13.80 -4.61
N THR A 70 -14.49 13.52 -3.32
CA THR A 70 -13.28 13.68 -2.49
C THR A 70 -12.71 12.34 -2.03
N ALA A 71 -11.38 12.25 -2.02
CA ALA A 71 -10.66 11.08 -1.53
C ALA A 71 -9.68 11.48 -0.42
N ASN A 72 -9.69 10.72 0.69
CA ASN A 72 -8.73 10.85 1.78
C ASN A 72 -7.88 9.57 1.87
N ILE A 73 -6.59 9.70 1.61
CA ILE A 73 -5.67 8.57 1.48
C ILE A 73 -4.59 8.64 2.56
N PHE A 74 -4.63 7.71 3.50
CA PHE A 74 -3.73 7.68 4.65
C PHE A 74 -2.64 6.64 4.45
N MET A 75 -1.43 7.10 4.07
CA MET A 75 -0.20 6.31 3.95
C MET A 75 -0.23 5.19 2.88
N TRP A 76 -1.18 5.20 1.97
CA TRP A 76 -1.26 4.16 0.94
C TRP A 76 -0.12 4.28 -0.07
N PRO A 77 0.59 3.17 -0.41
CA PRO A 77 1.68 3.19 -1.38
C PRO A 77 1.29 3.83 -2.72
N GLY A 78 2.06 4.81 -3.18
CA GLY A 78 1.83 5.54 -4.42
C GLY A 78 0.88 6.73 -4.32
N SER A 79 0.33 7.04 -3.13
CA SER A 79 -0.58 8.18 -2.96
C SER A 79 0.11 9.50 -2.61
N ASP A 80 1.39 9.48 -2.27
CA ASP A 80 2.15 10.63 -1.80
C ASP A 80 2.80 11.46 -2.92
N VAL A 81 2.51 11.12 -4.16
CA VAL A 81 2.90 11.85 -5.37
C VAL A 81 1.72 11.99 -6.33
N PRO A 82 1.67 13.05 -7.15
CA PRO A 82 0.67 13.17 -8.19
C PRO A 82 0.85 12.09 -9.27
N VAL A 83 -0.24 11.41 -9.63
CA VAL A 83 -0.29 10.48 -10.77
C VAL A 83 -1.09 11.16 -11.88
N ASN A 84 -0.49 11.29 -13.07
CA ASN A 84 -1.10 11.99 -14.22
C ASN A 84 -1.63 13.41 -13.84
N GLY A 85 -0.87 14.12 -12.99
CA GLY A 85 -1.18 15.48 -12.56
C GLY A 85 -2.33 15.59 -11.55
N ARG A 86 -2.81 14.46 -10.99
CA ARG A 86 -3.86 14.43 -9.95
C ARG A 86 -3.38 13.73 -8.69
N GLN A 87 -3.93 14.15 -7.57
CA GLN A 87 -3.68 13.57 -6.26
C GLN A 87 -4.98 13.63 -5.44
N ALA A 88 -5.09 12.82 -4.40
CA ALA A 88 -6.24 12.86 -3.48
C ALA A 88 -6.34 14.23 -2.78
N THR A 89 -7.57 14.66 -2.45
CA THR A 89 -7.84 15.91 -1.71
C THR A 89 -7.08 15.94 -0.39
N VAL A 90 -7.06 14.84 0.35
CA VAL A 90 -6.24 14.67 1.55
C VAL A 90 -5.37 13.43 1.37
N TRP A 91 -4.09 13.58 1.65
CA TRP A 91 -3.15 12.45 1.64
C TRP A 91 -2.08 12.64 2.71
N THR A 92 -1.53 11.53 3.18
CA THR A 92 -0.39 11.54 4.08
C THR A 92 0.69 10.59 3.58
N ARG A 93 1.93 11.04 3.62
CA ARG A 93 3.08 10.17 3.37
C ARG A 93 3.22 9.17 4.51
N TYR A 94 3.68 7.96 4.18
CA TYR A 94 4.03 6.96 5.19
C TYR A 94 5.02 7.51 6.22
N SER A 95 4.70 7.30 7.49
CA SER A 95 5.56 7.58 8.64
C SER A 95 5.29 6.56 9.75
N PRO A 96 6.33 5.96 10.34
CA PRO A 96 6.15 5.06 11.50
C PRO A 96 5.87 5.81 12.82
N LYS A 97 6.00 7.16 12.83
CA LYS A 97 5.89 7.96 14.07
C LYS A 97 4.51 7.97 14.71
N PRO A 98 3.39 8.21 13.96
CA PRO A 98 2.08 8.16 14.56
C PRO A 98 1.74 6.74 15.02
N SER A 99 1.19 6.61 16.22
CA SER A 99 0.65 5.35 16.71
C SER A 99 -0.51 4.87 15.84
N TYR A 100 -0.85 3.60 15.90
CA TYR A 100 -1.98 3.06 15.14
C TYR A 100 -3.33 3.64 15.58
N TYR A 101 -3.46 4.05 16.82
CA TYR A 101 -4.65 4.77 17.31
C TYR A 101 -4.74 6.18 16.72
N GLU A 102 -3.64 6.93 16.68
CA GLU A 102 -3.61 8.24 16.00
C GLU A 102 -3.95 8.12 14.52
N ARG A 103 -3.45 7.08 13.84
CA ARG A 103 -3.82 6.80 12.44
C ARG A 103 -5.30 6.45 12.30
N ALA A 104 -5.88 5.72 13.28
CA ALA A 104 -7.31 5.43 13.31
C ALA A 104 -8.13 6.72 13.50
N ASP A 105 -7.66 7.62 14.37
CA ASP A 105 -8.33 8.89 14.64
C ASP A 105 -8.42 9.77 13.38
N TRP A 106 -7.42 9.76 12.51
CA TRP A 106 -7.51 10.47 11.23
C TRP A 106 -8.67 9.99 10.35
N VAL A 107 -8.89 8.67 10.31
CA VAL A 107 -9.99 8.08 9.54
C VAL A 107 -11.33 8.32 10.23
N ILE A 108 -11.37 8.19 11.56
CA ILE A 108 -12.57 8.48 12.36
C ILE A 108 -12.99 9.94 12.17
N ASP A 109 -12.04 10.89 12.28
CA ASP A 109 -12.30 12.31 12.06
C ASP A 109 -12.86 12.58 10.66
N ALA A 110 -12.30 11.96 9.63
CA ALA A 110 -12.80 12.11 8.26
C ALA A 110 -14.23 11.60 8.10
N LEU A 111 -14.57 10.49 8.76
CA LEU A 111 -15.87 9.81 8.62
C LEU A 111 -16.95 10.27 9.61
N THR A 112 -16.62 11.08 10.62
CA THR A 112 -17.56 11.59 11.63
C THR A 112 -17.85 13.08 11.51
N ARG A 113 -17.41 13.72 10.44
CA ARG A 113 -17.72 15.11 10.07
C ARG A 113 -19.20 15.27 9.69
N PRO A 114 -19.70 16.51 9.53
CA PRO A 114 -20.98 16.74 8.89
C PRO A 114 -21.03 16.02 7.53
N GLU A 115 -22.20 15.46 7.19
CA GLU A 115 -22.37 14.59 6.01
C GLU A 115 -21.78 15.17 4.71
N ALA A 116 -21.96 16.47 4.50
CA ALA A 116 -21.45 17.15 3.30
C ALA A 116 -19.91 17.27 3.24
N GLU A 117 -19.21 16.94 4.32
CA GLU A 117 -17.75 17.02 4.43
C GLU A 117 -17.08 15.62 4.46
N ILE A 118 -17.89 14.56 4.44
CA ILE A 118 -17.38 13.19 4.48
C ILE A 118 -16.88 12.82 3.07
N PRO A 119 -15.62 12.35 2.95
CA PRO A 119 -15.09 11.91 1.66
C PRO A 119 -15.79 10.62 1.18
N GLU A 120 -15.92 10.48 -0.12
CA GLU A 120 -16.52 9.29 -0.74
C GLU A 120 -15.56 8.10 -0.76
N LEU A 121 -14.26 8.35 -0.67
CA LEU A 121 -13.24 7.31 -0.57
C LEU A 121 -12.28 7.61 0.57
N VAL A 122 -12.09 6.62 1.45
CA VAL A 122 -10.99 6.63 2.41
C VAL A 122 -10.16 5.37 2.23
N MET A 123 -8.85 5.51 2.12
CA MET A 123 -7.91 4.40 2.11
C MET A 123 -6.90 4.58 3.25
N TRP A 124 -6.55 3.47 3.90
CA TRP A 124 -5.74 3.47 5.10
C TRP A 124 -4.82 2.24 5.13
N TYR A 125 -3.55 2.43 5.48
CA TYR A 125 -2.51 1.42 5.43
C TYR A 125 -1.89 1.16 6.81
N PHE A 126 -1.59 -0.11 7.06
CA PHE A 126 -0.78 -0.60 8.18
C PHE A 126 0.37 -1.46 7.66
N GLU A 127 1.56 -1.26 8.23
CA GLU A 127 2.75 -2.06 7.93
C GLU A 127 2.85 -3.33 8.76
N GLN A 128 1.99 -3.52 9.75
CA GLN A 128 1.96 -4.73 10.59
C GLN A 128 0.82 -5.67 10.15
N PRO A 129 1.00 -6.97 10.33
CA PRO A 129 2.09 -7.69 11.02
C PRO A 129 3.35 -7.98 10.17
N ASP A 130 3.44 -7.50 8.93
CA ASP A 130 4.52 -7.78 7.98
C ASP A 130 5.92 -7.51 8.57
N ALA A 131 6.13 -6.34 9.17
CA ALA A 131 7.43 -5.99 9.77
C ALA A 131 7.85 -6.94 10.91
N ALA A 132 6.92 -7.39 11.73
CA ALA A 132 7.20 -8.38 12.77
C ALA A 132 7.49 -9.76 12.16
N MET A 133 6.75 -10.15 11.13
CA MET A 133 6.96 -11.42 10.41
C MET A 133 8.34 -11.48 9.74
N HIS A 134 8.82 -10.37 9.18
CA HIS A 134 10.17 -10.28 8.62
C HIS A 134 11.26 -10.44 9.68
N THR A 135 11.04 -9.92 10.89
CA THR A 135 12.05 -9.90 11.96
C THR A 135 12.08 -11.22 12.73
N TYR A 136 10.93 -11.78 13.05
CA TYR A 136 10.79 -12.89 13.99
C TYR A 136 10.26 -14.18 13.33
N GLY A 137 9.78 -14.09 12.10
CA GLY A 137 9.12 -15.17 11.38
C GLY A 137 7.60 -15.09 11.42
N PRO A 138 6.91 -15.65 10.41
CA PRO A 138 5.46 -15.49 10.26
C PRO A 138 4.61 -16.19 11.33
N GLU A 139 5.16 -17.22 11.99
CA GLU A 139 4.47 -18.00 13.04
C GLU A 139 4.93 -17.59 14.46
N SER A 140 5.72 -16.53 14.59
CA SER A 140 6.27 -16.08 15.86
C SER A 140 5.20 -15.48 16.79
N PRO A 141 5.37 -15.59 18.12
CA PRO A 141 4.50 -14.90 19.07
C PRO A 141 4.45 -13.37 18.86
N GLU A 142 5.55 -12.79 18.41
CA GLU A 142 5.65 -11.37 18.10
C GLU A 142 4.78 -10.98 16.92
N ALA A 143 4.73 -11.79 15.86
CA ALA A 143 3.84 -11.58 14.71
C ALA A 143 2.36 -11.69 15.12
N VAL A 144 2.02 -12.70 15.93
CA VAL A 144 0.67 -12.87 16.48
C VAL A 144 0.28 -11.66 17.32
N ALA A 145 1.16 -11.20 18.22
CA ALA A 145 0.90 -10.03 19.05
C ALA A 145 0.65 -8.75 18.24
N GLN A 146 1.32 -8.57 17.10
CA GLN A 146 1.03 -7.44 16.20
C GLN A 146 -0.33 -7.58 15.50
N ALA A 147 -0.71 -8.78 15.10
CA ALA A 147 -2.05 -9.02 14.54
C ALA A 147 -3.16 -8.71 15.57
N GLU A 148 -3.01 -9.14 16.82
CA GLU A 148 -3.92 -8.83 17.94
C GLU A 148 -3.97 -7.32 18.23
N ARG A 149 -2.83 -6.63 18.11
CA ARG A 149 -2.76 -5.18 18.25
C ARG A 149 -3.57 -4.47 17.17
N ILE A 150 -3.44 -4.89 15.91
CA ILE A 150 -4.23 -4.34 14.80
C ILE A 150 -5.72 -4.64 15.00
N ASP A 151 -6.10 -5.84 15.43
CA ASP A 151 -7.49 -6.18 15.78
C ASP A 151 -8.05 -5.22 16.84
N SER A 152 -7.25 -4.91 17.85
CA SER A 152 -7.64 -3.96 18.91
C SER A 152 -7.86 -2.54 18.38
N VAL A 153 -7.02 -2.09 17.44
CA VAL A 153 -7.18 -0.79 16.75
C VAL A 153 -8.42 -0.80 15.86
N LEU A 154 -8.67 -1.86 15.12
CA LEU A 154 -9.88 -1.99 14.29
C LEU A 154 -11.15 -2.02 15.16
N ARG A 155 -11.12 -2.69 16.32
CA ARG A 155 -12.23 -2.68 17.29
C ARG A 155 -12.52 -1.26 17.79
N TYR A 156 -11.47 -0.51 18.13
CA TYR A 156 -11.59 0.91 18.49
C TYR A 156 -12.21 1.70 17.32
N PHE A 157 -11.65 1.58 16.12
CA PHE A 157 -12.14 2.25 14.93
C PHE A 157 -13.63 1.98 14.66
N PHE A 158 -14.04 0.70 14.62
CA PHE A 158 -15.43 0.34 14.36
C PHE A 158 -16.40 0.79 15.47
N ARG A 159 -15.93 0.91 16.71
CA ARG A 159 -16.74 1.49 17.79
C ARG A 159 -16.97 2.98 17.56
N GLU A 160 -15.92 3.71 17.24
CA GLU A 160 -15.98 5.16 17.13
C GLU A 160 -16.67 5.63 15.84
N VAL A 161 -16.43 4.95 14.71
CA VAL A 161 -17.03 5.31 13.42
C VAL A 161 -18.55 5.12 13.38
N ARG A 162 -19.13 4.36 14.32
CA ARG A 162 -20.60 4.26 14.47
C ARG A 162 -21.29 5.60 14.72
N ARG A 163 -20.53 6.63 15.15
CA ARG A 163 -21.03 8.00 15.31
C ARG A 163 -21.19 8.75 13.98
N SER A 164 -20.69 8.19 12.89
CA SER A 164 -20.83 8.79 11.56
C SER A 164 -22.30 8.94 11.18
N PRO A 165 -22.73 10.10 10.65
CA PRO A 165 -24.10 10.30 10.16
C PRO A 165 -24.43 9.43 8.96
N VAL A 166 -23.41 8.85 8.33
CA VAL A 166 -23.54 7.99 7.13
C VAL A 166 -23.14 6.53 7.39
N PHE A 167 -23.01 6.11 8.66
CA PHE A 167 -22.45 4.80 9.02
C PHE A 167 -23.10 3.65 8.24
N ASP A 168 -24.43 3.63 8.14
CA ASP A 168 -25.17 2.56 7.44
C ASP A 168 -24.98 2.56 5.92
N ARG A 169 -24.32 3.59 5.36
CA ARG A 169 -24.00 3.71 3.93
C ARG A 169 -22.52 3.47 3.65
N ILE A 170 -21.69 3.26 4.67
CA ILE A 170 -20.26 3.01 4.49
C ILE A 170 -20.04 1.53 4.15
N ASN A 171 -19.29 1.28 3.09
CA ASN A 171 -18.78 -0.04 2.78
C ASN A 171 -17.34 -0.16 3.30
N PHE A 172 -17.10 -1.13 4.18
CA PHE A 172 -15.78 -1.40 4.74
C PHE A 172 -15.13 -2.58 4.03
N ILE A 173 -13.91 -2.38 3.53
CA ILE A 173 -13.10 -3.44 2.91
C ILE A 173 -11.80 -3.55 3.73
N VAL A 174 -11.60 -4.70 4.38
CA VAL A 174 -10.36 -5.04 5.08
C VAL A 174 -9.67 -6.12 4.27
N THR A 175 -8.44 -5.87 3.85
CA THR A 175 -7.68 -6.77 2.98
C THR A 175 -6.21 -6.80 3.36
N ALA A 176 -5.48 -7.75 2.83
CA ALA A 176 -4.02 -7.81 2.89
C ALA A 176 -3.44 -7.78 1.47
N ASP A 177 -2.25 -7.22 1.34
CA ASP A 177 -1.51 -7.13 0.09
C ASP A 177 -0.84 -8.45 -0.29
N HIS A 178 -0.34 -9.21 0.68
CA HIS A 178 0.26 -10.53 0.51
C HIS A 178 0.18 -11.34 1.80
N GLY A 179 0.60 -12.58 1.74
CA GLY A 179 0.90 -13.40 2.89
C GLY A 179 2.41 -13.50 3.11
N MET A 180 2.83 -14.31 4.07
CA MET A 180 4.23 -14.61 4.33
C MET A 180 4.41 -16.09 4.64
N ALA A 181 5.51 -16.66 4.17
CA ALA A 181 5.89 -18.05 4.44
C ALA A 181 7.29 -18.10 5.04
N GLY A 182 7.51 -19.06 5.93
CA GLY A 182 8.83 -19.33 6.47
C GLY A 182 9.80 -19.81 5.38
N LEU A 183 10.99 -19.23 5.36
CA LEU A 183 12.09 -19.65 4.49
C LEU A 183 13.03 -20.60 5.22
N SER A 184 13.65 -21.53 4.48
CA SER A 184 14.69 -22.41 5.00
C SER A 184 15.97 -22.23 4.19
N PRO A 185 17.12 -21.99 4.83
CA PRO A 185 18.42 -21.95 4.16
C PRO A 185 18.73 -23.23 3.37
N GLU A 186 18.23 -24.37 3.82
CA GLU A 186 18.42 -25.67 3.17
C GLU A 186 17.67 -25.80 1.84
N ARG A 187 16.67 -24.94 1.61
CA ARG A 187 15.86 -24.87 0.38
C ARG A 187 16.22 -23.65 -0.48
N TYR A 188 17.43 -23.13 -0.33
CA TYR A 188 17.92 -21.99 -1.08
C TYR A 188 18.57 -22.44 -2.39
N LEU A 189 18.13 -21.87 -3.51
CA LEU A 189 18.75 -22.03 -4.80
C LEU A 189 19.43 -20.71 -5.21
N ASN A 190 20.77 -20.74 -5.30
CA ASN A 190 21.51 -19.60 -5.79
C ASN A 190 21.45 -19.56 -7.33
N LEU A 191 20.63 -18.68 -7.87
CA LEU A 191 20.46 -18.53 -9.32
C LEU A 191 21.76 -18.12 -10.02
N TYR A 192 22.64 -17.35 -9.38
CA TYR A 192 23.93 -16.99 -9.96
C TYR A 192 24.89 -18.18 -10.14
N GLY A 193 24.64 -19.27 -9.44
CA GLY A 193 25.40 -20.50 -9.60
C GLY A 193 24.90 -21.39 -10.75
N VAL A 194 23.71 -21.12 -11.31
CA VAL A 194 23.09 -21.93 -12.39
C VAL A 194 22.84 -21.14 -13.66
N LEU A 195 22.86 -19.82 -13.60
CA LEU A 195 22.66 -18.96 -14.77
C LEU A 195 24.00 -18.52 -15.36
N ASP A 196 24.08 -18.51 -16.67
CA ASP A 196 25.24 -17.93 -17.38
C ASP A 196 25.22 -16.40 -17.23
N SER A 197 26.10 -15.89 -16.38
CA SER A 197 26.18 -14.46 -16.08
C SER A 197 26.55 -13.58 -17.27
N THR A 198 27.05 -14.17 -18.38
CA THR A 198 27.36 -13.43 -19.60
C THR A 198 26.09 -13.07 -20.39
N GLN A 199 24.98 -13.77 -20.13
CA GLN A 199 23.69 -13.55 -20.78
C GLN A 199 22.74 -12.70 -19.91
N ILE A 200 23.15 -12.31 -18.71
CA ILE A 200 22.35 -11.50 -17.78
C ILE A 200 22.84 -10.06 -17.85
N VAL A 201 21.98 -9.17 -18.29
CA VAL A 201 22.23 -7.73 -18.14
C VAL A 201 22.11 -7.40 -16.64
N ARG A 202 23.24 -7.07 -16.02
CA ARG A 202 23.23 -6.56 -14.65
C ARG A 202 22.57 -5.18 -14.68
N THR A 203 21.41 -5.11 -14.10
CA THR A 203 20.71 -3.85 -13.80
C THR A 203 21.07 -3.38 -12.41
#